data_64b6aa433705834cc20ffb0d8780b500
#
_entry.id   64b6aa433705834cc20ffb0d8780b500
#
_cell.length_a   1.000
_cell.length_b   1.000
_cell.length_c   1.000
_cell.angle_alpha   90.00
_cell.angle_beta   90.00
_cell.angle_gamma   90.00
#
_symmetry.space_group_name_H-M   'P 1'
#
loop_
_entity.id
_entity.type
_entity.pdbx_description
1 polymer ?
#
loop_
_entity_poly.entity_id
_entity_poly.type
_entity_poly.pdbx_seq_one_letter_code
_entity_poly.pdbx_strand_id
1 'polypeptide(L)'
;MSGVAFVDSNILIYAHDRDAGPRRERARQLCEKLWQERSGCVSVQVLQEFYVTVTRKLRAPVAKARARELVRAYSSWVVSPTTPETVLRATELSEAAEIGFWDALIVAAAEQSGADTLYSEDLNDGQVIAGVRVVNPLR
;
A
#
# COMPACT_ATOMS: atom_id res chain seq x y z
N MET A 1 6.10 20.86 5.62
CA MET A 1 5.01 19.94 5.95
C MET A 1 5.21 18.63 5.21
N SER A 2 5.28 17.54 5.93
CA SER A 2 5.41 16.26 5.28
C SER A 2 4.08 15.88 4.61
N GLY A 3 4.16 15.36 3.40
CA GLY A 3 2.98 14.88 2.69
C GLY A 3 2.47 13.58 3.27
N VAL A 4 1.28 13.19 2.83
CA VAL A 4 0.70 11.88 3.14
C VAL A 4 1.29 10.87 2.15
N ALA A 5 1.67 9.71 2.65
CA ALA A 5 2.25 8.64 1.86
C ALA A 5 1.32 7.42 1.87
N PHE A 6 0.94 6.96 0.69
CA PHE A 6 0.16 5.74 0.54
C PHE A 6 1.11 4.54 0.44
N VAL A 7 0.78 3.46 1.14
CA VAL A 7 1.61 2.26 1.18
C VAL A 7 0.87 1.11 0.52
N ASP A 8 1.47 0.57 -0.55
CA ASP A 8 0.91 -0.59 -1.24
C ASP A 8 1.08 -1.87 -0.39
N SER A 9 0.25 -2.85 -0.66
CA SER A 9 0.22 -4.10 0.12
C SER A 9 1.56 -4.81 0.15
N ASN A 10 2.33 -4.82 -0.95
CA ASN A 10 3.62 -5.50 -0.98
C ASN A 10 4.57 -5.00 0.11
N ILE A 11 4.56 -3.70 0.40
CA ILE A 11 5.44 -3.13 1.43
C ILE A 11 5.02 -3.62 2.82
N LEU A 12 3.70 -3.60 3.12
CA LEU A 12 3.21 -4.13 4.40
C LEU A 12 3.53 -5.62 4.55
N ILE A 13 3.38 -6.37 3.45
CA ILE A 13 3.66 -7.81 3.45
C ILE A 13 5.13 -8.06 3.79
N TYR A 14 6.06 -7.36 3.14
CA TYR A 14 7.49 -7.53 3.45
C TYR A 14 7.80 -7.21 4.91
N ALA A 15 7.16 -6.21 5.48
CA ALA A 15 7.37 -5.82 6.88
C ALA A 15 7.06 -6.97 7.85
N HIS A 16 6.21 -7.92 7.44
CA HIS A 16 5.77 -9.02 8.29
C HIS A 16 6.15 -10.40 7.74
N ASP A 17 6.97 -10.45 6.69
CA ASP A 17 7.44 -11.70 6.08
C ASP A 17 8.82 -12.06 6.63
N ARG A 18 8.90 -13.13 7.41
CA ARG A 18 10.14 -13.60 8.02
C ARG A 18 11.20 -13.98 7.01
N ASP A 19 10.79 -14.36 5.80
CA ASP A 19 11.70 -14.82 4.75
C ASP A 19 12.05 -13.72 3.74
N ALA A 20 11.62 -12.48 3.98
CA ALA A 20 11.87 -11.38 3.04
C ALA A 20 13.31 -10.86 3.04
N GLY A 21 14.12 -11.27 4.02
CA GLY A 21 15.51 -10.85 4.12
C GLY A 21 15.65 -9.34 4.33
N PRO A 22 16.57 -8.66 3.62
CA PRO A 22 16.78 -7.21 3.80
C PRO A 22 15.56 -6.36 3.50
N ARG A 23 14.65 -6.84 2.64
CA ARG A 23 13.41 -6.11 2.33
C ARG A 23 12.52 -5.95 3.56
N ARG A 24 12.50 -6.95 4.43
CA ARG A 24 11.73 -6.90 5.68
C ARG A 24 12.13 -5.70 6.52
N GLU A 25 13.42 -5.53 6.75
CA GLU A 25 13.91 -4.45 7.61
C GLU A 25 13.63 -3.08 6.99
N ARG A 26 13.86 -2.93 5.69
CA ARG A 26 13.56 -1.68 4.99
C ARG A 26 12.08 -1.33 5.05
N ALA A 27 11.21 -2.33 4.82
CA ALA A 27 9.76 -2.14 4.90
C ALA A 27 9.33 -1.78 6.32
N ARG A 28 9.88 -2.46 7.34
CA ARG A 28 9.57 -2.18 8.74
C ARG A 28 9.98 -0.76 9.14
N GLN A 29 11.17 -0.34 8.77
CA GLN A 29 11.66 1.00 9.08
C GLN A 29 10.77 2.07 8.45
N LEU A 30 10.35 1.86 7.21
CA LEU A 30 9.44 2.78 6.54
C LEU A 30 8.09 2.85 7.26
N CYS A 31 7.50 1.71 7.57
CA CYS A 31 6.21 1.67 8.25
C CYS A 31 6.27 2.32 9.64
N GLU A 32 7.35 2.07 10.40
CA GLU A 32 7.56 2.71 11.70
C GLU A 32 7.66 4.23 11.57
N LYS A 33 8.41 4.71 10.59
CA LYS A 33 8.56 6.14 10.34
C LYS A 33 7.21 6.79 10.03
N LEU A 34 6.45 6.19 9.12
CA LEU A 34 5.14 6.71 8.73
C LEU A 34 4.16 6.67 9.90
N TRP A 35 4.24 5.64 10.73
CA TRP A 35 3.42 5.50 11.93
C TRP A 35 3.70 6.63 12.92
N GLN A 36 4.99 6.87 13.21
CA GLN A 36 5.41 7.92 14.13
C GLN A 36 5.06 9.32 13.63
N GLU A 37 5.21 9.54 12.32
CA GLU A 37 4.90 10.82 11.68
C GLU A 37 3.41 11.01 11.40
N ARG A 38 2.60 9.98 11.58
CA ARG A 38 1.16 9.99 11.29
C ARG A 38 0.87 10.38 9.84
N SER A 39 1.71 9.91 8.93
CA SER A 39 1.65 10.28 7.52
C SER A 39 1.36 9.11 6.57
N GLY A 40 1.25 7.89 7.10
CA GLY A 40 0.92 6.73 6.29
C GLY A 40 -0.56 6.60 6.04
N CYS A 41 -0.94 6.12 4.84
CA CYS A 41 -2.32 5.74 4.56
C CYS A 41 -2.37 4.49 3.68
N VAL A 42 -3.48 3.79 3.75
CA VAL A 42 -3.78 2.60 2.94
C VAL A 42 -5.25 2.63 2.54
N SER A 43 -5.65 1.70 1.70
CA SER A 43 -7.05 1.48 1.34
C SER A 43 -7.51 0.13 1.86
N VAL A 44 -8.82 -0.11 1.79
CA VAL A 44 -9.40 -1.42 2.13
C VAL A 44 -8.82 -2.51 1.23
N GLN A 45 -8.57 -2.23 -0.06
CA GLN A 45 -7.92 -3.18 -0.96
C GLN A 45 -6.57 -3.64 -0.41
N VAL A 46 -5.77 -2.70 0.09
CA VAL A 46 -4.46 -3.02 0.68
C VAL A 46 -4.62 -3.97 1.87
N LEU A 47 -5.59 -3.70 2.73
CA LEU A 47 -5.85 -4.57 3.90
C LEU A 47 -6.28 -5.97 3.47
N GLN A 48 -7.11 -6.07 2.44
CA GLN A 48 -7.57 -7.36 1.90
C GLN A 48 -6.42 -8.17 1.34
N GLU A 49 -5.61 -7.56 0.50
CA GLU A 49 -4.43 -8.20 -0.11
C GLU A 49 -3.42 -8.61 0.96
N PHE A 50 -3.18 -7.75 1.92
CA PHE A 50 -2.29 -8.04 3.03
C PHE A 50 -2.73 -9.28 3.80
N TYR A 51 -3.99 -9.31 4.25
CA TYR A 51 -4.50 -10.43 5.04
C TYR A 51 -4.40 -11.76 4.29
N VAL A 52 -4.86 -11.79 3.05
CA VAL A 52 -4.84 -13.02 2.25
C VAL A 52 -3.42 -13.52 2.04
N THR A 53 -2.51 -12.61 1.72
CA THR A 53 -1.12 -12.98 1.42
C THR A 53 -0.39 -13.46 2.66
N VAL A 54 -0.44 -12.74 3.77
CA VAL A 54 0.33 -13.13 4.97
C VAL A 54 -0.19 -14.40 5.62
N THR A 55 -1.48 -14.72 5.47
CA THR A 55 -2.05 -15.93 6.06
C THR A 55 -1.97 -17.15 5.15
N ARG A 56 -1.82 -16.97 3.82
CA ARG A 56 -1.91 -18.08 2.87
C ARG A 56 -0.71 -18.27 1.96
N LYS A 57 -0.05 -17.18 1.56
CA LYS A 57 0.92 -17.23 0.46
C LYS A 57 2.36 -17.16 0.90
N LEU A 58 2.63 -16.78 2.14
CA LEU A 58 4.00 -16.75 2.64
C LEU A 58 4.48 -18.13 2.99
N ARG A 59 5.79 -18.35 2.83
CA ARG A 59 6.45 -19.60 3.24
C ARG A 59 6.29 -19.86 4.74
N ALA A 60 6.38 -18.78 5.55
CA ALA A 60 6.11 -18.83 6.97
C ALA A 60 4.86 -17.98 7.26
N PRO A 61 3.65 -18.58 7.14
CA PRO A 61 2.42 -17.79 7.27
C PRO A 61 2.26 -17.18 8.66
N VAL A 62 1.66 -15.99 8.68
CA VAL A 62 1.27 -15.35 9.92
C VAL A 62 -0.02 -16.00 10.42
N ALA A 63 -0.11 -16.30 11.72
CA ALA A 63 -1.32 -16.86 12.30
C ALA A 63 -2.51 -15.91 12.07
N LYS A 64 -3.67 -16.48 11.78
CA LYS A 64 -4.86 -15.68 11.43
C LYS A 64 -5.22 -14.65 12.49
N ALA A 65 -5.13 -15.03 13.78
CA ALA A 65 -5.42 -14.11 14.88
C ALA A 65 -4.45 -12.93 14.88
N ARG A 66 -3.15 -13.18 14.65
CA ARG A 66 -2.15 -12.13 14.57
C ARG A 66 -2.36 -11.24 13.36
N ALA A 67 -2.68 -11.84 12.21
CA ALA A 67 -2.97 -11.07 10.99
C ALA A 67 -4.18 -10.16 11.19
N ARG A 68 -5.21 -10.63 11.91
CA ARG A 68 -6.39 -9.81 12.25
C ARG A 68 -6.01 -8.60 13.11
N GLU A 69 -5.12 -8.79 14.09
CA GLU A 69 -4.63 -7.69 14.91
C GLU A 69 -3.88 -6.66 14.09
N LEU A 70 -3.07 -7.12 13.13
CA LEU A 70 -2.33 -6.22 12.24
C LEU A 70 -3.27 -5.44 11.33
N VAL A 71 -4.29 -6.09 10.77
CA VAL A 71 -5.32 -5.41 9.97
C VAL A 71 -6.03 -4.35 10.82
N ARG A 72 -6.36 -4.69 12.07
CA ARG A 72 -7.02 -3.72 12.96
C ARG A 72 -6.13 -2.50 13.18
N ALA A 73 -4.83 -2.72 13.42
CA ALA A 73 -3.89 -1.63 13.62
C ALA A 73 -3.78 -0.75 12.36
N TYR A 74 -3.58 -1.36 11.19
CA TYR A 74 -3.46 -0.62 9.93
C TYR A 74 -4.79 0.01 9.47
N SER A 75 -5.92 -0.42 10.02
CA SER A 75 -7.21 0.20 9.71
C SER A 75 -7.25 1.69 10.04
N SER A 76 -6.43 2.12 11.01
CA SER A 76 -6.31 3.55 11.34
C SER A 76 -5.68 4.36 10.21
N TRP A 77 -5.04 3.71 9.25
CA TRP A 77 -4.45 4.36 8.08
C TRP A 77 -5.44 4.50 6.91
N VAL A 78 -6.64 3.95 7.02
CA VAL A 78 -7.67 4.13 5.99
C VAL A 78 -8.35 5.47 6.23
N VAL A 79 -8.04 6.45 5.36
CA VAL A 79 -8.54 7.82 5.49
C VAL A 79 -9.68 8.14 4.52
N SER A 80 -9.89 7.28 3.53
CA SER A 80 -10.92 7.50 2.53
C SER A 80 -11.54 6.17 2.10
N PRO A 81 -12.87 6.07 2.01
CA PRO A 81 -13.51 4.82 1.59
C PRO A 81 -13.37 4.60 0.08
N THR A 82 -13.34 3.33 -0.33
CA THR A 82 -13.43 2.97 -1.73
C THR A 82 -14.90 3.00 -2.14
N THR A 83 -15.23 3.86 -3.09
CA THR A 83 -16.60 4.07 -3.57
C THR A 83 -16.68 3.71 -5.06
N PRO A 84 -17.89 3.66 -5.66
CA PRO A 84 -18.00 3.49 -7.11
C PRO A 84 -17.21 4.55 -7.89
N GLU A 85 -17.14 5.78 -7.39
CA GLU A 85 -16.34 6.84 -8.02
C GLU A 85 -14.86 6.49 -8.02
N THR A 86 -14.35 5.86 -6.97
CA THR A 86 -12.96 5.39 -6.92
C THR A 86 -12.71 4.36 -8.02
N VAL A 87 -13.64 3.44 -8.21
CA VAL A 87 -13.55 2.41 -9.26
C VAL A 87 -13.57 3.04 -10.64
N LEU A 88 -14.48 4.00 -10.88
CA LEU A 88 -14.54 4.72 -12.16
C LEU A 88 -13.24 5.48 -12.42
N ARG A 89 -12.70 6.14 -11.42
CA ARG A 89 -11.42 6.84 -11.55
C ARG A 89 -10.30 5.87 -11.91
N ALA A 90 -10.29 4.68 -11.30
CA ALA A 90 -9.30 3.65 -11.61
C ALA A 90 -9.38 3.20 -13.08
N THR A 91 -10.58 3.10 -13.64
CA THR A 91 -10.72 2.76 -15.07
C THR A 91 -10.10 3.81 -15.98
N GLU A 92 -10.29 5.09 -15.63
CA GLU A 92 -9.68 6.19 -16.37
C GLU A 92 -8.15 6.17 -16.27
N LEU A 93 -7.62 5.97 -15.08
CA LEU A 93 -6.16 5.92 -14.85
C LEU A 93 -5.53 4.70 -15.52
N SER A 94 -6.19 3.56 -15.49
CA SER A 94 -5.72 2.34 -16.16
C SER A 94 -5.54 2.58 -17.65
N GLU A 95 -6.50 3.24 -18.28
CA GLU A 95 -6.46 3.56 -19.70
C GLU A 95 -5.38 4.61 -20.00
N ALA A 96 -5.38 5.72 -19.27
CA ALA A 96 -4.48 6.85 -19.52
C ALA A 96 -3.01 6.51 -19.25
N ALA A 97 -2.72 5.77 -18.18
CA ALA A 97 -1.36 5.43 -17.79
C ALA A 97 -0.91 4.06 -18.30
N GLU A 98 -1.80 3.33 -18.98
CA GLU A 98 -1.50 2.00 -19.52
C GLU A 98 -1.01 1.03 -18.44
N ILE A 99 -1.70 1.00 -17.30
CA ILE A 99 -1.42 0.10 -16.18
C ILE A 99 -2.63 -0.79 -15.92
N GLY A 100 -2.41 -1.92 -15.26
CA GLY A 100 -3.49 -2.83 -14.90
C GLY A 100 -4.52 -2.19 -13.96
N PHE A 101 -5.76 -2.68 -14.01
CA PHE A 101 -6.85 -2.12 -13.22
C PHE A 101 -6.54 -2.09 -11.70
N TRP A 102 -6.04 -3.19 -11.17
CA TRP A 102 -5.79 -3.27 -9.72
C TRP A 102 -4.71 -2.31 -9.26
N ASP A 103 -3.67 -2.10 -10.08
CA ASP A 103 -2.66 -1.07 -9.81
C ASP A 103 -3.25 0.32 -9.94
N ALA A 104 -4.12 0.54 -10.93
CA ALA A 104 -4.82 1.81 -11.10
C ALA A 104 -5.73 2.10 -9.91
N LEU A 105 -6.36 1.08 -9.33
CA LEU A 105 -7.19 1.24 -8.14
C LEU A 105 -6.36 1.66 -6.92
N ILE A 106 -5.14 1.15 -6.80
CA ILE A 106 -4.19 1.60 -5.77
C ILE A 106 -3.87 3.09 -5.97
N VAL A 107 -3.56 3.49 -7.20
CA VAL A 107 -3.25 4.90 -7.51
C VAL A 107 -4.46 5.80 -7.25
N ALA A 108 -5.66 5.37 -7.65
CA ALA A 108 -6.90 6.13 -7.41
C ALA A 108 -7.14 6.32 -5.91
N ALA A 109 -6.91 5.27 -5.11
CA ALA A 109 -7.04 5.36 -3.66
C ALA A 109 -6.01 6.30 -3.05
N ALA A 110 -4.77 6.29 -3.55
CA ALA A 110 -3.72 7.19 -3.11
C ALA A 110 -4.09 8.65 -3.43
N GLU A 111 -4.54 8.91 -4.64
CA GLU A 111 -5.02 10.26 -5.05
C GLU A 111 -6.16 10.72 -4.14
N GLN A 112 -7.15 9.87 -3.95
CA GLN A 112 -8.33 10.19 -3.13
C GLN A 112 -7.96 10.46 -1.67
N SER A 113 -6.94 9.77 -1.16
CA SER A 113 -6.45 9.95 0.21
C SER A 113 -5.59 11.20 0.40
N GLY A 114 -5.32 11.93 -0.67
CA GLY A 114 -4.47 13.12 -0.62
C GLY A 114 -2.98 12.81 -0.57
N ALA A 115 -2.59 11.60 -0.96
CA ALA A 115 -1.19 11.22 -0.95
C ALA A 115 -0.43 11.85 -2.11
N ASP A 116 0.78 12.30 -1.85
CA ASP A 116 1.70 12.77 -2.89
C ASP A 116 2.73 11.68 -3.27
N THR A 117 2.84 10.65 -2.44
CA THR A 117 3.78 9.54 -2.63
C THR A 117 3.05 8.22 -2.49
N LEU A 118 3.37 7.27 -3.37
CA LEU A 118 2.92 5.89 -3.31
C LEU A 118 4.15 4.99 -3.20
N TYR A 119 4.32 4.35 -2.05
CA TYR A 119 5.38 3.36 -1.86
C TYR A 119 4.91 2.01 -2.40
N SER A 120 5.55 1.55 -3.47
CA SER A 120 5.23 0.28 -4.13
C SER A 120 6.43 -0.23 -4.90
N GLU A 121 6.57 -1.56 -5.03
CA GLU A 121 7.55 -2.15 -5.93
C GLU A 121 6.93 -2.58 -7.27
N ASP A 122 5.60 -2.54 -7.40
CA ASP A 122 4.88 -3.07 -8.57
C ASP A 122 4.81 -2.11 -9.75
N LEU A 123 4.97 -0.81 -9.51
CA LEU A 123 4.92 0.21 -10.53
C LEU A 123 6.32 0.77 -10.78
N ASN A 124 6.48 1.55 -11.84
CA ASN A 124 7.78 2.12 -12.19
C ASN A 124 8.22 3.16 -11.17
N ASP A 125 9.37 2.93 -10.56
CA ASP A 125 9.96 3.85 -9.60
C ASP A 125 10.19 5.22 -10.24
N GLY A 126 9.71 6.27 -9.58
CA GLY A 126 9.79 7.65 -10.05
C GLY A 126 8.67 8.09 -10.98
N GLN A 127 7.79 7.18 -11.42
CA GLN A 127 6.65 7.54 -12.26
C GLN A 127 5.67 8.40 -11.47
N VAL A 128 5.10 9.41 -12.13
CA VAL A 128 4.06 10.25 -11.55
C VAL A 128 2.74 9.97 -12.26
N ILE A 129 1.72 9.55 -11.51
CA ILE A 129 0.40 9.26 -12.05
C ILE A 129 -0.61 10.05 -11.20
N ALA A 130 -1.44 10.87 -11.83
CA ALA A 130 -2.46 11.68 -11.14
C ALA A 130 -1.87 12.51 -9.98
N GLY A 131 -0.66 13.03 -10.16
CA GLY A 131 0.03 13.82 -9.14
C GLY A 131 0.67 13.00 -8.02
N VAL A 132 0.58 11.67 -8.09
CA VAL A 132 1.16 10.76 -7.09
C VAL A 132 2.47 10.18 -7.64
N ARG A 133 3.56 10.38 -6.90
CA ARG A 133 4.87 9.84 -7.27
C ARG A 133 5.04 8.43 -6.70
N VAL A 134 5.38 7.50 -7.57
CA VAL A 134 5.72 6.14 -7.16
C VAL A 134 7.17 6.09 -6.69
N VAL A 135 7.39 5.51 -5.53
CA VAL A 135 8.73 5.29 -4.97
C VAL A 135 8.86 3.83 -4.54
N ASN A 136 9.91 3.17 -5.01
CA ASN A 136 10.24 1.83 -4.52
C ASN A 136 11.18 1.98 -3.31
N PRO A 137 10.70 1.75 -2.08
CA PRO A 137 11.50 1.96 -0.88
C PRO A 137 12.49 0.84 -0.59
N LEU A 138 12.46 -0.22 -1.41
CA LEU A 138 13.25 -1.43 -1.19
C LEU A 138 14.59 -1.41 -1.94
N ARG A 139 14.82 -0.37 -2.69
CA ARG A 139 16.08 -0.17 -3.41
C ARG A 139 17.09 0.61 -2.60
#